data_b1cc8f9e6c2d2bb5559d5b4e802ecb70
#
_entry.id   b1cc8f9e6c2d2bb5559d5b4e802ecb70
#
_cell.length_a   1.000
_cell.length_b   1.000
_cell.length_c   1.000
_cell.angle_alpha   90.00
_cell.angle_beta   90.00
_cell.angle_gamma   90.00
#
_symmetry.space_group_name_H-M   'P 1'
#
loop_
_entity.id
_entity.type
_entity.pdbx_description
1 polymer ?
#
loop_
_entity_poly.entity_id
_entity_poly.type
_entity_poly.pdbx_seq_one_letter_code
_entity_poly.pdbx_strand_id
1 'polypeptide(L)'
;MTHYDIKIDELKICYVADIENLMNFEAVEAGKFIDSFGYRFHRIINDRFRFFFDIMLDGEQVAQMKFGHYTDLNDKVVYVYFKVANAVLYDKDRLAEVLELPTLLNLVFNNFTSIDLACDSTQNFPSLIKKMMRDKEVTTIINGKAIHDRKTLLQGVTFDYSTTLSRLVHPTITIRQKKAIINKCDGITIQAYDKKAEIENKSNKRYILDYYGNPKHLYRLEVRLHYQELKDYFSRQYIVPTTEVVLDGDLLTDMFLYHLSAVVRFTRGRRKILWQDLIGCNVRG
;
A
#
# COMPACT_ATOMS: atom_id res chain seq x y z
N MET A 1 -15.85 11.91 18.01
CA MET A 1 -15.89 11.58 16.59
C MET A 1 -14.56 10.94 16.26
N THR A 2 -14.56 9.67 15.92
CA THR A 2 -13.35 8.96 15.49
C THR A 2 -12.99 9.47 14.11
N HIS A 3 -11.96 10.32 14.01
CA HIS A 3 -11.36 10.69 12.73
C HIS A 3 -10.63 9.46 12.21
N TYR A 4 -11.10 8.90 11.11
CA TYR A 4 -10.35 7.89 10.38
C TYR A 4 -9.34 8.61 9.49
N ASP A 5 -8.08 8.26 9.68
CA ASP A 5 -6.97 8.80 8.92
C ASP A 5 -6.52 7.71 7.93
N ILE A 6 -6.49 8.04 6.65
CA ILE A 6 -5.97 7.12 5.64
C ILE A 6 -4.46 7.22 5.66
N LYS A 7 -3.81 6.08 5.89
CA LYS A 7 -2.34 5.95 5.93
C LYS A 7 -1.84 5.14 4.75
N ILE A 8 -0.60 5.38 4.40
CA ILE A 8 0.14 4.50 3.50
C ILE A 8 0.70 3.33 4.32
N ASP A 9 0.45 2.08 3.90
CA ASP A 9 1.01 0.87 4.52
C ASP A 9 2.19 0.29 3.73
N GLU A 10 2.25 0.53 2.42
CA GLU A 10 3.41 0.24 1.58
C GLU A 10 3.59 1.35 0.54
N LEU A 11 4.84 1.79 0.36
CA LEU A 11 5.23 2.77 -0.66
C LEU A 11 6.45 2.26 -1.42
N LYS A 12 6.27 2.08 -2.72
CA LYS A 12 7.34 1.72 -3.65
C LYS A 12 7.37 2.70 -4.82
N ILE A 13 8.53 3.27 -5.04
CA ILE A 13 8.77 4.30 -6.06
C ILE A 13 9.85 3.79 -7.02
N CYS A 14 9.69 4.07 -8.29
CA CYS A 14 10.73 3.91 -9.30
C CYS A 14 11.29 5.26 -9.67
N TYR A 15 12.60 5.36 -9.64
CA TYR A 15 13.37 6.49 -10.13
C TYR A 15 14.21 6.07 -11.34
N VAL A 16 14.75 7.07 -12.02
CA VAL A 16 15.70 6.91 -13.11
C VAL A 16 16.98 7.61 -12.70
N ALA A 17 18.12 6.99 -13.01
CA ALA A 17 19.44 7.55 -12.77
C ALA A 17 20.35 7.33 -13.96
N ASP A 18 21.29 8.24 -14.15
CA ASP A 18 22.47 7.97 -14.96
C ASP A 18 23.39 7.00 -14.20
N ILE A 19 24.02 6.10 -14.90
CA ILE A 19 24.89 5.08 -14.28
C ILE A 19 26.01 5.71 -13.45
N GLU A 20 26.50 6.87 -13.86
CA GLU A 20 27.57 7.61 -13.18
C GLU A 20 27.18 7.99 -11.74
N ASN A 21 25.91 8.29 -11.48
CA ASN A 21 25.41 8.62 -10.14
C ASN A 21 25.43 7.41 -9.20
N LEU A 22 25.51 6.20 -9.72
CA LEU A 22 25.46 4.96 -8.96
C LEU A 22 26.82 4.25 -8.82
N MET A 23 27.88 4.73 -9.47
CA MET A 23 29.20 4.06 -9.51
C MET A 23 29.78 3.78 -8.10
N ASN A 24 29.59 4.71 -7.16
CA ASN A 24 30.07 4.52 -5.79
C ASN A 24 29.33 3.37 -5.08
N PHE A 25 28.05 3.18 -5.38
CA PHE A 25 27.26 2.08 -4.84
C PHE A 25 27.60 0.75 -5.50
N GLU A 26 27.95 0.75 -6.79
CA GLU A 26 28.38 -0.45 -7.50
C GLU A 26 29.69 -1.01 -6.94
N ALA A 27 30.59 -0.14 -6.49
CA ALA A 27 31.89 -0.52 -5.90
C ALA A 27 31.76 -1.16 -4.50
N VAL A 28 30.62 -1.03 -3.80
CA VAL A 28 30.44 -1.60 -2.46
C VAL A 28 30.31 -3.12 -2.57
N GLU A 29 31.10 -3.88 -1.84
CA GLU A 29 31.01 -5.35 -1.76
C GLU A 29 29.78 -5.81 -0.96
N ALA A 30 29.27 -7.00 -1.25
CA ALA A 30 28.17 -7.60 -0.49
C ALA A 30 28.53 -7.75 1.00
N GLY A 31 27.62 -7.38 1.88
CA GLY A 31 27.83 -7.34 3.33
C GLY A 31 28.60 -6.13 3.84
N LYS A 32 29.04 -5.24 2.94
CA LYS A 32 29.67 -3.96 3.29
C LYS A 32 28.67 -2.82 3.26
N PHE A 33 29.10 -1.65 3.69
CA PHE A 33 28.27 -0.44 3.69
C PHE A 33 29.04 0.76 3.13
N ILE A 34 28.32 1.77 2.72
CA ILE A 34 28.77 3.11 2.38
C ILE A 34 27.91 4.13 3.10
N ASP A 35 28.54 5.15 3.67
CA ASP A 35 27.84 6.28 4.29
C ASP A 35 27.76 7.42 3.26
N SER A 36 26.57 7.98 3.06
CA SER A 36 26.33 9.10 2.15
C SER A 36 25.13 9.92 2.62
N PHE A 37 25.24 11.25 2.60
CA PHE A 37 24.18 12.19 3.00
C PHE A 37 23.57 11.94 4.39
N GLY A 38 24.37 11.46 5.35
CA GLY A 38 23.90 11.13 6.69
C GLY A 38 23.24 9.74 6.82
N TYR A 39 23.08 9.03 5.72
CA TYR A 39 22.51 7.68 5.70
C TYR A 39 23.60 6.63 5.51
N ARG A 40 23.37 5.45 6.09
CA ARG A 40 24.20 4.25 5.86
C ARG A 40 23.50 3.29 4.94
N PHE A 41 24.14 2.95 3.83
CA PHE A 41 23.66 1.99 2.82
C PHE A 41 24.39 0.68 3.03
N HIS A 42 23.70 -0.32 3.54
CA HIS A 42 24.23 -1.66 3.76
C HIS A 42 23.86 -2.56 2.58
N ARG A 43 24.88 -3.01 1.81
CA ARG A 43 24.65 -3.88 0.66
C ARG A 43 24.34 -5.30 1.12
N ILE A 44 23.20 -5.82 0.67
CA ILE A 44 22.77 -7.20 0.90
C ILE A 44 22.72 -7.99 -0.40
N ILE A 45 22.82 -9.31 -0.31
CA ILE A 45 22.72 -10.21 -1.46
C ILE A 45 21.25 -10.35 -1.84
N ASN A 46 20.96 -10.29 -3.14
CA ASN A 46 19.62 -10.47 -3.68
C ASN A 46 19.66 -11.24 -5.01
N ASP A 47 18.70 -12.17 -5.24
CA ASP A 47 18.66 -13.03 -6.43
C ASP A 47 18.19 -12.32 -7.69
N ARG A 48 17.51 -11.16 -7.57
CA ARG A 48 16.88 -10.45 -8.68
C ARG A 48 17.60 -9.18 -9.10
N PHE A 49 18.31 -8.56 -8.13
CA PHE A 49 19.02 -7.29 -8.34
C PHE A 49 20.48 -7.46 -8.00
N ARG A 50 21.36 -6.93 -8.88
CA ARG A 50 22.81 -6.94 -8.65
C ARG A 50 23.19 -6.08 -7.45
N PHE A 51 22.44 -5.00 -7.23
CA PHE A 51 22.67 -4.05 -6.16
C PHE A 51 21.39 -3.88 -5.35
N PHE A 52 21.46 -4.27 -4.10
CA PHE A 52 20.37 -4.15 -3.14
C PHE A 52 20.92 -3.63 -1.82
N PHE A 53 20.34 -2.52 -1.34
CA PHE A 53 20.78 -1.85 -0.12
C PHE A 53 19.64 -1.68 0.86
N ASP A 54 19.87 -2.01 2.12
CA ASP A 54 19.11 -1.49 3.23
C ASP A 54 19.68 -0.12 3.61
N ILE A 55 18.80 0.88 3.73
CA ILE A 55 19.16 2.25 4.06
C ILE A 55 18.80 2.50 5.51
N MET A 56 19.80 2.88 6.29
CA MET A 56 19.72 3.11 7.73
C MET A 56 19.90 4.58 8.05
N LEU A 57 19.11 5.09 8.99
CA LEU A 57 19.23 6.41 9.60
C LEU A 57 19.12 6.23 11.12
N ASP A 58 20.05 6.73 11.91
CA ASP A 58 20.11 6.59 13.38
C ASP A 58 20.02 5.14 13.88
N GLY A 59 20.55 4.20 13.10
CA GLY A 59 20.54 2.77 13.43
C GLY A 59 19.26 2.02 13.08
N GLU A 60 18.25 2.72 12.53
CA GLU A 60 16.98 2.12 12.09
C GLU A 60 16.91 2.04 10.56
N GLN A 61 16.30 0.97 10.04
CA GLN A 61 16.05 0.85 8.62
C GLN A 61 14.93 1.80 8.20
N VAL A 62 15.24 2.76 7.31
CA VAL A 62 14.27 3.75 6.82
C VAL A 62 13.79 3.48 5.41
N ALA A 63 14.60 2.81 4.58
CA ALA A 63 14.22 2.45 3.23
C ALA A 63 15.06 1.27 2.70
N GLN A 64 14.70 0.84 1.48
CA GLN A 64 15.50 -0.06 0.65
C GLN A 64 15.67 0.54 -0.73
N MET A 65 16.87 0.43 -1.29
CA MET A 65 17.20 0.82 -2.66
C MET A 65 17.71 -0.37 -3.43
N LYS A 66 17.24 -0.57 -4.66
CA LYS A 66 17.71 -1.67 -5.51
C LYS A 66 17.71 -1.24 -6.97
N PHE A 67 18.76 -1.69 -7.69
CA PHE A 67 18.94 -1.42 -9.12
C PHE A 67 19.77 -2.52 -9.78
N GLY A 68 19.97 -2.39 -11.11
CA GLY A 68 20.70 -3.39 -11.89
C GLY A 68 19.95 -4.71 -11.93
N HIS A 69 18.72 -4.71 -12.45
CA HIS A 69 18.01 -5.96 -12.73
C HIS A 69 18.81 -6.76 -13.76
N TYR A 70 18.95 -8.07 -13.57
CA TYR A 70 19.80 -8.91 -14.42
C TYR A 70 19.38 -8.96 -15.90
N THR A 71 18.19 -8.48 -16.26
CA THR A 71 17.70 -8.37 -17.63
C THR A 71 17.99 -7.02 -18.30
N ASP A 72 18.44 -6.01 -17.55
CA ASP A 72 18.57 -4.61 -18.02
C ASP A 72 20.01 -4.28 -18.47
N LEU A 73 20.74 -5.23 -19.03
CA LEU A 73 22.19 -5.17 -19.25
C LEU A 73 22.70 -4.16 -20.30
N ASN A 74 21.83 -3.44 -21.02
CA ASN A 74 22.24 -2.61 -22.15
C ASN A 74 21.82 -1.14 -22.12
N ASP A 75 21.17 -0.66 -21.07
CA ASP A 75 20.63 0.71 -21.04
C ASP A 75 21.56 1.67 -20.28
N LYS A 76 21.82 2.83 -20.89
CA LYS A 76 22.51 3.97 -20.22
C LYS A 76 21.73 4.49 -19.03
N VAL A 77 20.44 4.22 -19.01
CA VAL A 77 19.49 4.63 -17.98
C VAL A 77 19.23 3.47 -17.04
N VAL A 78 19.46 3.69 -15.76
CA VAL A 78 19.26 2.69 -14.71
C VAL A 78 17.97 2.99 -13.95
N TYR A 79 17.09 1.97 -13.86
CA TYR A 79 15.92 2.06 -13.00
C TYR A 79 16.31 1.72 -11.56
N VAL A 80 15.99 2.64 -10.65
CA VAL A 80 16.23 2.51 -9.22
C VAL A 80 14.90 2.37 -8.50
N TYR A 81 14.71 1.23 -7.84
CA TYR A 81 13.50 0.95 -7.07
C TYR A 81 13.75 1.28 -5.59
N PHE A 82 12.94 2.14 -5.06
CA PHE A 82 13.00 2.61 -3.69
C PHE A 82 11.76 2.18 -2.93
N LYS A 83 11.95 1.52 -1.79
CA LYS A 83 10.87 1.10 -0.91
C LYS A 83 11.07 1.74 0.45
N VAL A 84 10.12 2.58 0.87
CA VAL A 84 10.12 3.17 2.22
C VAL A 84 9.80 2.10 3.26
N ALA A 85 10.51 2.11 4.38
CA ALA A 85 10.22 1.21 5.49
C ALA A 85 8.85 1.53 6.12
N ASN A 86 8.11 0.50 6.48
CA ASN A 86 6.72 0.68 6.94
C ASN A 86 6.61 1.57 8.19
N ALA A 87 7.58 1.52 9.12
CA ALA A 87 7.58 2.37 10.33
C ALA A 87 7.65 3.86 10.00
N VAL A 88 8.43 4.23 8.97
CA VAL A 88 8.57 5.61 8.50
C VAL A 88 7.25 6.17 7.97
N LEU A 89 6.38 5.33 7.38
CA LEU A 89 5.08 5.75 6.83
C LEU A 89 4.08 6.22 7.91
N TYR A 90 4.36 5.96 9.18
CA TYR A 90 3.56 6.41 10.34
C TYR A 90 4.09 7.70 10.97
N ASP A 91 5.24 8.20 10.50
CA ASP A 91 5.85 9.46 10.93
C ASP A 91 5.98 10.38 9.70
N LYS A 92 5.15 11.44 9.65
CA LYS A 92 5.07 12.31 8.47
C LYS A 92 6.36 13.11 8.25
N ASP A 93 7.01 13.57 9.32
CA ASP A 93 8.22 14.36 9.22
C ASP A 93 9.39 13.48 8.76
N ARG A 94 9.50 12.28 9.31
CA ARG A 94 10.51 11.31 8.90
C ARG A 94 10.26 10.79 7.46
N LEU A 95 9.00 10.64 7.06
CA LEU A 95 8.67 10.30 5.68
C LEU A 95 9.12 11.39 4.72
N ALA A 96 8.86 12.66 5.03
CA ALA A 96 9.30 13.78 4.21
C ALA A 96 10.83 13.80 4.07
N GLU A 97 11.57 13.63 5.18
CA GLU A 97 13.03 13.54 5.19
C GLU A 97 13.54 12.39 4.30
N VAL A 98 12.98 11.18 4.43
CA VAL A 98 13.39 10.01 3.64
C VAL A 98 13.09 10.18 2.15
N LEU A 99 12.02 10.91 1.80
CA LEU A 99 11.67 11.19 0.41
C LEU A 99 12.57 12.23 -0.27
N GLU A 100 13.36 12.99 0.49
CA GLU A 100 14.38 13.90 -0.07
C GLU A 100 15.64 13.12 -0.51
N LEU A 101 15.94 11.99 0.10
CA LEU A 101 17.15 11.21 -0.18
C LEU A 101 17.36 10.87 -1.67
N PRO A 102 16.34 10.42 -2.44
CA PRO A 102 16.51 10.20 -3.89
C PRO A 102 16.98 11.43 -4.64
N THR A 103 16.51 12.63 -4.27
CA THR A 103 16.94 13.90 -4.88
C THR A 103 18.41 14.18 -4.56
N LEU A 104 18.85 13.95 -3.33
CA LEU A 104 20.27 14.09 -2.93
C LEU A 104 21.17 13.11 -3.69
N LEU A 105 20.64 11.95 -4.08
CA LEU A 105 21.32 10.95 -4.90
C LEU A 105 21.23 11.25 -6.41
N ASN A 106 20.70 12.41 -6.83
CA ASN A 106 20.44 12.78 -8.23
C ASN A 106 19.55 11.74 -8.96
N LEU A 107 18.59 11.13 -8.27
CA LEU A 107 17.60 10.26 -8.86
C LEU A 107 16.39 11.07 -9.32
N VAL A 108 15.92 10.84 -10.54
CA VAL A 108 14.76 11.51 -11.11
C VAL A 108 13.53 10.64 -10.91
N PHE A 109 12.45 11.20 -10.34
CA PHE A 109 11.19 10.48 -10.17
C PHE A 109 10.66 9.98 -11.52
N ASN A 110 10.32 8.71 -11.60
CA ASN A 110 9.71 8.09 -12.78
C ASN A 110 8.24 7.75 -12.52
N ASN A 111 7.96 6.92 -11.51
CA ASN A 111 6.59 6.55 -11.17
C ASN A 111 6.48 5.90 -9.78
N PHE A 112 5.27 5.79 -9.28
CA PHE A 112 4.95 4.88 -8.18
C PHE A 112 4.74 3.46 -8.74
N THR A 113 5.47 2.48 -8.24
CA THR A 113 5.27 1.06 -8.61
C THR A 113 4.12 0.42 -7.83
N SER A 114 3.96 0.79 -6.55
CA SER A 114 2.78 0.43 -5.75
C SER A 114 2.58 1.38 -4.57
N ILE A 115 1.33 1.59 -4.21
CA ILE A 115 0.90 2.24 -2.97
C ILE A 115 -0.19 1.38 -2.34
N ASP A 116 0.01 0.96 -1.09
CA ASP A 116 -1.03 0.32 -0.29
C ASP A 116 -1.59 1.37 0.68
N LEU A 117 -2.87 1.68 0.55
CA LEU A 117 -3.59 2.63 1.41
C LEU A 117 -4.40 1.87 2.46
N ALA A 118 -4.36 2.32 3.69
CA ALA A 118 -5.00 1.66 4.82
C ALA A 118 -5.86 2.63 5.64
N CYS A 119 -7.08 2.20 5.94
CA CYS A 119 -7.94 2.79 6.96
C CYS A 119 -7.95 1.87 8.19
N ASP A 120 -7.39 2.34 9.29
CA ASP A 120 -7.39 1.62 10.56
C ASP A 120 -8.47 2.16 11.50
N SER A 121 -9.20 1.27 12.18
CA SER A 121 -10.33 1.63 13.04
C SER A 121 -10.62 0.57 14.09
N THR A 122 -11.33 0.98 15.14
CA THR A 122 -11.96 0.04 16.08
C THR A 122 -13.22 -0.62 15.50
N GLN A 123 -13.72 -0.13 14.37
CA GLN A 123 -14.86 -0.71 13.65
C GLN A 123 -14.47 -2.01 12.94
N ASN A 124 -15.24 -3.07 13.16
CA ASN A 124 -15.01 -4.36 12.53
C ASN A 124 -15.41 -4.35 11.04
N PHE A 125 -14.49 -3.95 10.18
CA PHE A 125 -14.70 -3.91 8.72
C PHE A 125 -15.11 -5.26 8.11
N PRO A 126 -14.50 -6.41 8.44
CA PRO A 126 -14.99 -7.70 7.97
C PRO A 126 -16.47 -7.93 8.28
N SER A 127 -16.90 -7.63 9.48
CA SER A 127 -18.31 -7.79 9.88
C SER A 127 -19.22 -6.78 9.18
N LEU A 128 -18.79 -5.54 9.01
CA LEU A 128 -19.51 -4.52 8.27
C LEU A 128 -19.77 -4.96 6.81
N ILE A 129 -18.71 -5.35 6.10
CA ILE A 129 -18.82 -5.79 4.69
C ILE A 129 -19.73 -7.02 4.59
N LYS A 130 -19.57 -8.02 5.48
CA LYS A 130 -20.45 -9.19 5.52
C LYS A 130 -21.91 -8.82 5.77
N LYS A 131 -22.17 -7.86 6.67
CA LYS A 131 -23.52 -7.37 6.95
C LYS A 131 -24.14 -6.75 5.68
N MET A 132 -23.40 -5.87 5.00
CA MET A 132 -23.86 -5.25 3.76
C MET A 132 -24.14 -6.28 2.67
N MET A 133 -23.28 -7.28 2.51
CA MET A 133 -23.45 -8.35 1.52
C MET A 133 -24.60 -9.31 1.82
N ARG A 134 -25.07 -9.39 3.06
CA ARG A 134 -26.18 -10.26 3.50
C ARG A 134 -27.52 -9.56 3.60
N ASP A 135 -27.54 -8.25 3.63
CA ASP A 135 -28.75 -7.44 3.68
C ASP A 135 -29.54 -7.62 2.36
N LYS A 136 -30.77 -8.09 2.48
CA LYS A 136 -31.65 -8.36 1.32
C LYS A 136 -32.09 -7.09 0.58
N GLU A 137 -32.07 -5.95 1.29
CA GLU A 137 -32.41 -4.65 0.71
C GLU A 137 -31.21 -3.98 0.01
N VAL A 138 -30.00 -4.54 0.19
CA VAL A 138 -28.76 -4.00 -0.36
C VAL A 138 -28.30 -4.83 -1.54
N THR A 139 -28.11 -4.16 -2.67
CA THR A 139 -27.44 -4.75 -3.82
C THR A 139 -25.96 -4.49 -3.72
N THR A 140 -25.16 -5.56 -3.67
CA THR A 140 -23.70 -5.51 -3.74
C THR A 140 -23.27 -5.53 -5.19
N ILE A 141 -22.41 -4.60 -5.58
CA ILE A 141 -21.86 -4.47 -6.94
C ILE A 141 -20.35 -4.65 -6.82
N ILE A 142 -19.80 -5.70 -7.46
CA ILE A 142 -18.34 -5.99 -7.48
C ILE A 142 -17.88 -5.93 -8.93
N ASN A 143 -16.83 -5.14 -9.18
CA ASN A 143 -16.26 -4.93 -10.51
C ASN A 143 -17.32 -4.55 -11.56
N GLY A 144 -18.27 -3.68 -11.17
CA GLY A 144 -19.36 -3.21 -12.01
C GLY A 144 -20.53 -4.17 -12.21
N LYS A 145 -20.48 -5.38 -11.66
CA LYS A 145 -21.54 -6.39 -11.77
C LYS A 145 -22.33 -6.49 -10.48
N ALA A 146 -23.67 -6.37 -10.57
CA ALA A 146 -24.56 -6.63 -9.45
C ALA A 146 -24.52 -8.12 -9.09
N ILE A 147 -24.40 -8.40 -7.79
CA ILE A 147 -24.34 -9.76 -7.24
C ILE A 147 -25.72 -10.08 -6.70
N HIS A 148 -26.41 -11.05 -7.33
CA HIS A 148 -27.75 -11.48 -6.94
C HIS A 148 -27.78 -12.81 -6.23
N ASP A 149 -26.68 -13.58 -6.27
CA ASP A 149 -26.59 -14.87 -5.64
C ASP A 149 -25.23 -15.12 -4.94
N ARG A 150 -25.26 -16.06 -4.02
CA ARG A 150 -24.08 -16.42 -3.21
C ARG A 150 -22.95 -17.04 -4.03
N LYS A 151 -23.26 -17.75 -5.10
CA LYS A 151 -22.28 -18.45 -5.94
C LYS A 151 -21.45 -17.42 -6.74
N THR A 152 -22.10 -16.41 -7.27
CA THR A 152 -21.45 -15.30 -7.97
C THR A 152 -20.60 -14.46 -7.00
N LEU A 153 -21.07 -14.26 -5.75
CA LEU A 153 -20.27 -13.58 -4.70
C LEU A 153 -18.94 -14.28 -4.45
N LEU A 154 -18.94 -15.62 -4.38
CA LEU A 154 -17.74 -16.42 -4.12
C LEU A 154 -16.70 -16.40 -5.25
N GLN A 155 -17.06 -15.99 -6.46
CA GLN A 155 -16.12 -15.92 -7.59
C GLN A 155 -15.20 -14.68 -7.54
N GLY A 156 -15.57 -13.63 -6.82
CA GLY A 156 -14.81 -12.39 -6.73
C GLY A 156 -14.34 -12.03 -5.31
N VAL A 157 -14.85 -12.75 -4.32
CA VAL A 157 -14.58 -12.48 -2.89
C VAL A 157 -14.04 -13.76 -2.26
N THR A 158 -12.81 -13.66 -1.74
CA THR A 158 -12.22 -14.74 -0.96
C THR A 158 -12.41 -14.42 0.53
N PHE A 159 -12.97 -15.38 1.26
CA PHE A 159 -13.05 -15.34 2.71
C PHE A 159 -11.98 -16.27 3.26
N ASP A 160 -10.81 -15.69 3.60
CA ASP A 160 -9.76 -16.47 4.21
C ASP A 160 -9.96 -16.52 5.73
N TYR A 161 -9.97 -17.72 6.25
CA TYR A 161 -9.97 -17.97 7.68
C TYR A 161 -8.59 -18.48 8.06
N SER A 162 -7.73 -17.61 8.61
CA SER A 162 -6.47 -18.09 9.19
C SER A 162 -6.78 -18.74 10.53
N THR A 163 -6.55 -20.05 10.63
CA THR A 163 -6.46 -20.74 11.92
C THR A 163 -5.08 -20.50 12.49
N THR A 164 -5.00 -19.72 13.56
CA THR A 164 -3.81 -19.72 14.42
C THR A 164 -3.88 -20.91 15.37
N LEU A 165 -2.73 -21.36 15.89
CA LEU A 165 -2.60 -22.43 16.87
C LEU A 165 -3.52 -22.28 18.11
N SER A 166 -4.11 -21.10 18.32
CA SER A 166 -5.01 -20.77 19.44
C SER A 166 -6.50 -20.91 19.15
N ARG A 167 -6.92 -21.52 18.05
CA ARG A 167 -8.33 -21.69 17.64
C ARG A 167 -9.12 -20.40 17.36
N LEU A 168 -8.49 -19.23 17.34
CA LEU A 168 -9.13 -18.00 16.95
C LEU A 168 -9.15 -17.89 15.43
N VAL A 169 -10.35 -17.91 14.85
CA VAL A 169 -10.55 -17.70 13.40
C VAL A 169 -10.68 -16.19 13.17
N HIS A 170 -9.66 -15.59 12.58
CA HIS A 170 -9.70 -14.18 12.17
C HIS A 170 -10.09 -14.09 10.70
N PRO A 171 -11.33 -13.72 10.37
CA PRO A 171 -11.77 -13.68 8.99
C PRO A 171 -11.09 -12.52 8.24
N THR A 172 -10.40 -12.84 7.17
CA THR A 172 -9.95 -11.86 6.18
C THR A 172 -10.89 -11.90 4.99
N ILE A 173 -11.38 -10.75 4.55
CA ILE A 173 -12.13 -10.59 3.31
C ILE A 173 -11.17 -10.01 2.27
N THR A 174 -11.01 -10.70 1.15
CA THR A 174 -10.23 -10.21 0.02
C THR A 174 -11.13 -10.08 -1.20
N ILE A 175 -11.19 -8.90 -1.80
CA ILE A 175 -11.91 -8.60 -3.03
C ILE A 175 -10.90 -8.13 -4.06
N ARG A 176 -10.85 -8.80 -5.22
CA ARG A 176 -9.90 -8.49 -6.28
C ARG A 176 -10.63 -8.01 -7.53
N GLN A 177 -10.11 -6.96 -8.14
CA GLN A 177 -10.49 -6.58 -9.48
C GLN A 177 -9.84 -7.59 -10.45
N LYS A 178 -10.67 -8.35 -11.18
CA LYS A 178 -10.17 -9.20 -12.27
C LYS A 178 -9.96 -8.30 -13.49
N LYS A 179 -8.72 -7.95 -13.81
CA LYS A 179 -8.34 -7.52 -15.17
C LYS A 179 -7.96 -8.75 -15.99
N ALA A 180 -8.19 -8.70 -17.31
CA ALA A 180 -7.79 -9.77 -18.22
C ALA A 180 -6.30 -10.07 -18.04
N ILE A 181 -5.98 -11.34 -17.96
CA ILE A 181 -4.71 -11.92 -17.51
C ILE A 181 -3.62 -11.63 -18.56
N ILE A 182 -2.88 -10.55 -18.40
CA ILE A 182 -1.60 -10.39 -19.09
C ILE A 182 -0.46 -10.32 -18.07
N ASN A 183 -0.68 -9.72 -16.89
CA ASN A 183 0.31 -9.72 -15.80
C ASN A 183 -0.36 -10.04 -14.46
N LYS A 184 0.22 -10.96 -13.69
CA LYS A 184 -0.28 -11.39 -12.37
C LYS A 184 -0.31 -10.29 -11.29
N CYS A 185 0.23 -9.11 -11.60
CA CYS A 185 0.40 -7.99 -10.67
C CYS A 185 -0.59 -6.84 -10.90
N ASP A 186 -1.43 -6.90 -11.94
CA ASP A 186 -2.32 -5.81 -12.30
C ASP A 186 -3.68 -5.99 -11.62
N GLY A 187 -4.21 -4.88 -11.14
CA GLY A 187 -5.53 -4.79 -10.56
C GLY A 187 -5.53 -4.34 -9.10
N ILE A 188 -6.71 -3.88 -8.66
CA ILE A 188 -6.92 -3.42 -7.29
C ILE A 188 -7.24 -4.62 -6.41
N THR A 189 -6.58 -4.69 -5.25
CA THR A 189 -6.92 -5.65 -4.20
C THR A 189 -7.41 -4.90 -2.98
N ILE A 190 -8.62 -5.25 -2.50
CA ILE A 190 -9.17 -4.77 -1.25
C ILE A 190 -9.07 -5.88 -0.22
N GLN A 191 -8.57 -5.56 0.98
CA GLN A 191 -8.54 -6.47 2.11
C GLN A 191 -9.16 -5.85 3.35
N ALA A 192 -9.97 -6.63 4.08
CA ALA A 192 -10.51 -6.23 5.38
C ALA A 192 -10.20 -7.34 6.39
N TYR A 193 -9.52 -6.99 7.50
CA TYR A 193 -9.06 -7.96 8.47
C TYR A 193 -8.84 -7.36 9.87
N ASP A 194 -8.62 -8.26 10.85
CA ASP A 194 -8.22 -7.89 12.21
C ASP A 194 -6.73 -7.56 12.22
N LYS A 195 -6.41 -6.26 12.24
CA LYS A 195 -5.01 -5.78 12.20
C LYS A 195 -4.28 -6.05 13.50
N LYS A 196 -4.97 -5.97 14.65
CA LYS A 196 -4.34 -6.28 15.94
C LYS A 196 -3.90 -7.75 15.98
N ALA A 197 -4.79 -8.66 15.60
CA ALA A 197 -4.45 -10.08 15.53
C ALA A 197 -3.33 -10.37 14.52
N GLU A 198 -3.29 -9.67 13.39
CA GLU A 198 -2.21 -9.78 12.42
C GLU A 198 -0.86 -9.34 13.01
N ILE A 199 -0.82 -8.21 13.74
CA ILE A 199 0.39 -7.71 14.40
C ILE A 199 0.88 -8.72 15.46
N GLU A 200 -0.03 -9.18 16.33
CA GLU A 200 0.32 -10.07 17.44
C GLU A 200 0.80 -11.47 16.97
N ASN A 201 0.26 -11.96 15.85
CA ASN A 201 0.54 -13.33 15.40
C ASN A 201 1.52 -13.43 14.22
N LYS A 202 1.76 -12.35 13.45
CA LYS A 202 2.52 -12.44 12.19
C LYS A 202 3.59 -11.37 12.01
N SER A 203 3.26 -10.10 12.16
CA SER A 203 4.14 -9.03 11.66
C SER A 203 5.01 -8.37 12.71
N ASN A 204 4.69 -8.50 13.99
CA ASN A 204 5.37 -7.83 15.12
C ASN A 204 5.48 -6.29 14.99
N LYS A 205 4.66 -5.66 14.14
CA LYS A 205 4.66 -4.21 13.89
C LYS A 205 3.98 -3.44 15.03
N ARG A 206 4.48 -3.58 16.26
CA ARG A 206 3.86 -3.00 17.48
C ARG A 206 3.74 -1.49 17.43
N TYR A 207 4.64 -0.78 16.74
CA TYR A 207 4.57 0.66 16.55
C TYR A 207 3.23 1.13 15.95
N ILE A 208 2.52 0.27 15.18
CA ILE A 208 1.18 0.58 14.69
C ILE A 208 0.18 0.63 15.85
N LEU A 209 0.26 -0.30 16.80
CA LEU A 209 -0.59 -0.28 17.99
C LEU A 209 -0.29 0.93 18.85
N ASP A 210 0.99 1.25 19.03
CA ASP A 210 1.44 2.40 19.81
C ASP A 210 0.96 3.71 19.18
N TYR A 211 1.04 3.84 17.84
CA TYR A 211 0.51 4.97 17.09
C TYR A 211 -0.98 5.25 17.37
N TYR A 212 -1.78 4.20 17.52
CA TYR A 212 -3.23 4.30 17.82
C TYR A 212 -3.56 4.24 19.33
N GLY A 213 -2.56 4.34 20.23
CA GLY A 213 -2.78 4.30 21.68
C GLY A 213 -3.19 2.91 22.21
N ASN A 214 -2.72 1.86 21.57
CA ASN A 214 -2.89 0.47 21.98
C ASN A 214 -4.37 0.02 22.16
N PRO A 215 -5.21 0.19 21.14
CA PRO A 215 -6.64 -0.06 21.26
C PRO A 215 -6.94 -1.55 21.54
N LYS A 216 -8.08 -1.82 22.22
CA LYS A 216 -8.52 -3.19 22.47
C LYS A 216 -8.75 -3.98 21.18
N HIS A 217 -9.27 -3.33 20.16
CA HIS A 217 -9.51 -3.87 18.82
C HIS A 217 -8.99 -2.91 17.78
N LEU A 218 -8.34 -3.42 16.75
CA LEU A 218 -7.89 -2.65 15.60
C LEU A 218 -8.17 -3.47 14.34
N TYR A 219 -9.02 -2.94 13.47
CA TYR A 219 -9.34 -3.55 12.17
C TYR A 219 -8.81 -2.66 11.06
N ARG A 220 -8.46 -3.28 9.95
CA ARG A 220 -7.96 -2.58 8.76
C ARG A 220 -8.83 -2.86 7.55
N LEU A 221 -9.08 -1.80 6.80
CA LEU A 221 -9.54 -1.84 5.42
C LEU A 221 -8.41 -1.30 4.55
N GLU A 222 -7.89 -2.12 3.65
CA GLU A 222 -6.70 -1.84 2.84
C GLU A 222 -7.03 -1.90 1.36
N VAL A 223 -6.48 -0.96 0.59
CA VAL A 223 -6.58 -0.88 -0.87
C VAL A 223 -5.17 -0.91 -1.43
N ARG A 224 -4.83 -1.96 -2.19
CA ARG A 224 -3.53 -2.11 -2.86
C ARG A 224 -3.64 -1.66 -4.29
N LEU A 225 -2.78 -0.74 -4.67
CA LEU A 225 -2.70 -0.13 -5.99
C LEU A 225 -1.33 -0.40 -6.60
N HIS A 226 -1.34 -0.79 -7.86
CA HIS A 226 -0.13 -0.98 -8.65
C HIS A 226 0.03 0.14 -9.67
N TYR A 227 1.15 0.16 -10.38
CA TYR A 227 1.52 1.21 -11.34
C TYR A 227 0.40 1.63 -12.28
N GLN A 228 -0.31 0.68 -12.90
CA GLN A 228 -1.33 1.02 -13.91
C GLN A 228 -2.54 1.73 -13.28
N GLU A 229 -2.99 1.28 -12.11
CA GLU A 229 -4.11 1.90 -11.38
C GLU A 229 -3.76 3.31 -10.92
N LEU A 230 -2.53 3.51 -10.45
CA LEU A 230 -2.01 4.82 -10.02
C LEU A 230 -1.89 5.76 -11.22
N LYS A 231 -1.30 5.30 -12.34
CA LYS A 231 -1.19 6.06 -13.58
C LYS A 231 -2.57 6.49 -14.10
N ASP A 232 -3.53 5.56 -14.14
CA ASP A 232 -4.89 5.83 -14.61
C ASP A 232 -5.61 6.85 -13.69
N TYR A 233 -5.42 6.75 -12.37
CA TYR A 233 -5.99 7.67 -11.40
C TYR A 233 -5.41 9.08 -11.57
N PHE A 234 -4.10 9.25 -11.52
CA PHE A 234 -3.45 10.55 -11.68
C PHE A 234 -3.79 11.22 -13.02
N SER A 235 -3.81 10.44 -14.11
CA SER A 235 -4.19 10.95 -15.43
C SER A 235 -5.64 11.45 -15.45
N ARG A 236 -6.59 10.74 -14.84
CA ARG A 236 -8.01 11.14 -14.78
C ARG A 236 -8.25 12.36 -13.90
N GLN A 237 -7.46 12.52 -12.86
CA GLN A 237 -7.54 13.66 -11.95
C GLN A 237 -6.71 14.86 -12.42
N TYR A 238 -6.02 14.74 -13.58
CA TYR A 238 -5.11 15.77 -14.10
C TYR A 238 -4.01 16.16 -13.11
N ILE A 239 -3.55 15.20 -12.29
CA ILE A 239 -2.48 15.37 -11.32
C ILE A 239 -1.16 14.89 -11.92
N VAL A 240 -0.13 15.72 -11.86
CA VAL A 240 1.24 15.30 -12.17
C VAL A 240 1.80 14.59 -10.94
N PRO A 241 2.10 13.27 -11.03
CA PRO A 241 2.60 12.55 -9.87
C PRO A 241 4.03 13.00 -9.52
N THR A 242 4.24 13.36 -8.27
CA THR A 242 5.53 13.63 -7.65
C THR A 242 5.60 12.90 -6.31
N THR A 243 6.78 12.83 -5.69
CA THR A 243 6.91 12.23 -4.35
C THR A 243 6.08 12.94 -3.29
N GLU A 244 5.77 14.24 -3.46
CA GLU A 244 5.01 15.05 -2.51
C GLU A 244 3.53 14.65 -2.41
N VAL A 245 2.96 14.05 -3.47
CA VAL A 245 1.55 13.62 -3.45
C VAL A 245 1.25 12.61 -2.31
N VAL A 246 2.26 11.87 -1.84
CA VAL A 246 2.08 10.92 -0.72
C VAL A 246 2.05 11.59 0.65
N LEU A 247 2.35 12.89 0.73
CA LEU A 247 2.24 13.70 1.95
C LEU A 247 0.90 14.43 2.07
N ASP A 248 0.09 14.40 1.00
CA ASP A 248 -1.25 15.00 0.94
C ASP A 248 -2.32 14.01 1.42
N GLY A 249 -2.76 14.16 2.66
CA GLY A 249 -3.76 13.27 3.28
C GLY A 249 -5.14 13.34 2.62
N ASP A 250 -5.53 14.49 2.07
CA ASP A 250 -6.83 14.64 1.39
C ASP A 250 -6.78 13.88 0.05
N LEU A 251 -5.69 13.98 -0.69
CA LEU A 251 -5.48 13.23 -1.93
C LEU A 251 -5.43 11.72 -1.67
N LEU A 252 -4.74 11.28 -0.61
CA LEU A 252 -4.71 9.85 -0.24
C LEU A 252 -6.12 9.34 0.12
N THR A 253 -6.91 10.16 0.81
CA THR A 253 -8.29 9.83 1.17
C THR A 253 -9.18 9.71 -0.08
N ASP A 254 -9.08 10.66 -1.01
CA ASP A 254 -9.81 10.59 -2.28
C ASP A 254 -9.41 9.36 -3.10
N MET A 255 -8.12 9.11 -3.23
CA MET A 255 -7.57 7.92 -3.92
C MET A 255 -8.09 6.62 -3.31
N PHE A 256 -8.11 6.52 -1.98
CA PHE A 256 -8.63 5.36 -1.26
C PHE A 256 -10.11 5.12 -1.56
N LEU A 257 -10.95 6.15 -1.40
CA LEU A 257 -12.40 6.07 -1.62
C LEU A 257 -12.75 5.81 -3.07
N TYR A 258 -12.02 6.44 -4.01
CA TYR A 258 -12.19 6.24 -5.44
C TYR A 258 -11.98 4.78 -5.83
N HIS A 259 -10.85 4.20 -5.46
CA HIS A 259 -10.51 2.83 -5.83
C HIS A 259 -11.35 1.79 -5.08
N LEU A 260 -11.68 2.04 -3.82
CA LEU A 260 -12.60 1.21 -3.05
C LEU A 260 -13.98 1.16 -3.73
N SER A 261 -14.49 2.33 -4.15
CA SER A 261 -15.77 2.44 -4.85
C SER A 261 -15.75 1.87 -6.27
N ALA A 262 -14.59 1.85 -6.93
CA ALA A 262 -14.44 1.25 -8.26
C ALA A 262 -14.59 -0.28 -8.21
N VAL A 263 -14.12 -0.91 -7.12
CA VAL A 263 -14.14 -2.37 -6.96
C VAL A 263 -15.43 -2.85 -6.30
N VAL A 264 -15.85 -2.22 -5.21
CA VAL A 264 -17.05 -2.66 -4.47
C VAL A 264 -17.96 -1.48 -4.12
N ARG A 265 -19.22 -1.61 -4.45
CA ARG A 265 -20.27 -0.62 -4.16
C ARG A 265 -21.48 -1.30 -3.58
N PHE A 266 -22.21 -0.53 -2.78
CA PHE A 266 -23.49 -0.95 -2.21
C PHE A 266 -24.58 0.05 -2.61
N THR A 267 -25.78 -0.46 -2.92
CA THR A 267 -26.97 0.38 -3.19
C THR A 267 -28.18 -0.17 -2.45
N ARG A 268 -29.06 0.71 -2.00
CA ARG A 268 -30.38 0.34 -1.47
C ARG A 268 -31.42 0.94 -2.41
N GLY A 269 -32.05 0.10 -3.23
CA GLY A 269 -32.86 0.55 -4.37
C GLY A 269 -31.98 1.39 -5.32
N ARG A 270 -32.42 2.65 -5.58
CA ARG A 270 -31.65 3.59 -6.42
C ARG A 270 -30.60 4.41 -5.66
N ARG A 271 -30.60 4.39 -4.32
CA ARG A 271 -29.68 5.18 -3.50
C ARG A 271 -28.36 4.47 -3.34
N LYS A 272 -27.26 5.18 -3.63
CA LYS A 272 -25.89 4.72 -3.33
C LYS A 272 -25.65 4.79 -1.84
N ILE A 273 -24.99 3.77 -1.28
CA ILE A 273 -24.43 3.78 0.09
C ILE A 273 -22.96 4.11 -0.09
N LEU A 274 -22.55 5.26 0.43
CA LEU A 274 -21.19 5.74 0.23
C LEU A 274 -20.24 5.11 1.25
N TRP A 275 -19.02 4.82 0.82
CA TRP A 275 -18.00 4.25 1.69
C TRP A 275 -17.64 5.19 2.84
N GLN A 276 -17.58 6.49 2.60
CA GLN A 276 -17.34 7.50 3.63
C GLN A 276 -18.37 7.43 4.77
N ASP A 277 -19.64 7.17 4.46
CA ASP A 277 -20.70 7.00 5.47
C ASP A 277 -20.52 5.68 6.24
N LEU A 278 -20.05 4.62 5.56
CA LEU A 278 -19.85 3.31 6.15
C LEU A 278 -18.64 3.26 7.10
N ILE A 279 -17.53 3.92 6.71
CA ILE A 279 -16.30 3.93 7.50
C ILE A 279 -16.20 5.17 8.41
N GLY A 280 -17.18 6.10 8.35
CA GLY A 280 -17.18 7.33 9.15
C GLY A 280 -16.11 8.34 8.74
N CYS A 281 -15.61 8.27 7.51
CA CYS A 281 -14.65 9.23 6.97
C CYS A 281 -15.39 10.51 6.59
N ASN A 282 -15.16 11.60 7.32
CA ASN A 282 -15.63 12.91 6.89
C ASN A 282 -14.64 13.48 5.88
N VAL A 283 -14.97 13.36 4.61
CA VAL A 283 -14.33 14.18 3.57
C VAL A 283 -14.76 15.62 3.87
N ARG A 284 -13.83 16.47 4.29
CA ARG A 284 -14.07 17.90 4.38
C ARG A 284 -14.28 18.39 2.94
N GLY A 285 -15.52 18.78 2.62
CA GLY A 285 -15.85 19.46 1.36
C GLY A 285 -15.30 20.88 1.34
#